data_3d88a46ae569112f28c0b01b7a48d418
#
_entry.id   3d88a46ae569112f28c0b01b7a48d418
#
_cell.length_a   1.000
_cell.length_b   1.000
_cell.length_c   1.000
_cell.angle_alpha   90.00
_cell.angle_beta   90.00
_cell.angle_gamma   90.00
#
_symmetry.space_group_name_H-M   'P 1'
#
loop_
_entity.id
_entity.type
_entity.pdbx_description
1 polymer ?
#
loop_
_entity_poly.entity_id
_entity_poly.type
_entity_poly.pdbx_seq_one_letter_code
_entity_poly.pdbx_strand_id
1 'polypeptide(L)'
;MRDYNLFLEQMERIIHKYNQRESHKRDYGVDVPLTQTEVHLIAVIGEQPGIGVKALAGAKGVTTGAASQMVRKLVEKGLVQKQISAESEAKVELTLTEKGQKCFVEHQKYHAKTNDKWNRLLDKLDDESYETLTQILEEAEKLLN
;
A
#
# COMPACT_ATOMS: atom_id res chain seq x y z
N MET A 1 -35.56 -9.16 -5.15
CA MET A 1 -34.96 -9.79 -3.95
C MET A 1 -33.44 -9.66 -4.07
N ARG A 2 -32.78 -9.34 -2.96
CA ARG A 2 -31.31 -9.23 -2.96
C ARG A 2 -30.69 -10.62 -2.90
N ASP A 3 -29.77 -10.90 -3.79
CA ASP A 3 -28.99 -12.14 -3.77
C ASP A 3 -27.67 -11.90 -3.03
N TYR A 4 -27.66 -12.24 -1.75
CA TYR A 4 -26.48 -12.07 -0.90
C TYR A 4 -25.36 -13.04 -1.26
N ASN A 5 -25.67 -14.22 -1.81
CA ASN A 5 -24.66 -15.18 -2.24
C ASN A 5 -23.90 -14.65 -3.45
N LEU A 6 -24.59 -14.04 -4.40
CA LEU A 6 -23.96 -13.40 -5.56
C LEU A 6 -22.99 -12.31 -5.11
N PHE A 7 -23.35 -11.50 -4.12
CA PHE A 7 -22.47 -10.48 -3.56
C PHE A 7 -21.20 -11.08 -2.97
N LEU A 8 -21.32 -12.12 -2.12
CA LEU A 8 -20.18 -12.79 -1.50
C LEU A 8 -19.24 -13.41 -2.55
N GLU A 9 -19.79 -14.08 -3.56
CA GLU A 9 -19.01 -14.64 -4.66
C GLU A 9 -18.26 -13.55 -5.46
N GLN A 10 -18.87 -12.41 -5.67
CA GLN A 10 -18.21 -11.28 -6.33
C GLN A 10 -17.09 -10.72 -5.49
N MET A 11 -17.30 -10.56 -4.18
CA MET A 11 -16.28 -10.12 -3.22
C MET A 11 -15.08 -11.07 -3.20
N GLU A 12 -15.31 -12.37 -3.10
CA GLU A 12 -14.26 -13.39 -3.13
C GLU A 12 -13.43 -13.32 -4.42
N ARG A 13 -14.09 -13.16 -5.57
CA ARG A 13 -13.39 -12.99 -6.86
C ARG A 13 -12.55 -11.73 -6.91
N ILE A 14 -13.05 -10.62 -6.36
CA ILE A 14 -12.30 -9.35 -6.30
C ILE A 14 -11.07 -9.51 -5.41
N ILE A 15 -11.23 -10.07 -4.22
CA ILE A 15 -10.14 -10.32 -3.27
C ILE A 15 -9.08 -11.24 -3.89
N HIS A 16 -9.52 -12.32 -4.55
CA HIS A 16 -8.60 -13.23 -5.21
C HIS A 16 -7.78 -12.54 -6.32
N LYS A 17 -8.43 -11.76 -7.17
CA LYS A 17 -7.76 -11.00 -8.24
C LYS A 17 -6.83 -9.94 -7.67
N TYR A 18 -7.22 -9.28 -6.59
CA TYR A 18 -6.39 -8.31 -5.91
C TYR A 18 -5.12 -8.97 -5.37
N ASN A 19 -5.25 -10.09 -4.66
CA ASN A 19 -4.12 -10.83 -4.11
C ASN A 19 -3.18 -11.37 -5.20
N GLN A 20 -3.71 -11.87 -6.31
CA GLN A 20 -2.87 -12.26 -7.46
C GLN A 20 -2.06 -11.09 -7.99
N ARG A 21 -2.67 -9.92 -8.07
CA ARG A 21 -2.01 -8.70 -8.54
C ARG A 21 -0.93 -8.22 -7.57
N GLU A 22 -1.18 -8.31 -6.24
CA GLU A 22 -0.23 -7.96 -5.20
C GLU A 22 1.03 -8.86 -5.20
N SER A 23 0.88 -10.12 -5.56
CA SER A 23 2.01 -11.06 -5.66
C SER A 23 2.85 -10.87 -6.91
N HIS A 24 2.39 -10.10 -7.89
CA HIS A 24 3.10 -9.89 -9.15
C HIS A 24 4.24 -8.88 -8.97
N LYS A 25 5.46 -9.30 -9.26
CA LYS A 25 6.64 -8.42 -9.22
C LYS A 25 6.73 -7.57 -10.48
N ARG A 26 7.08 -6.30 -10.32
CA ARG A 26 7.28 -5.35 -11.41
C ARG A 26 8.58 -4.58 -11.22
N ASP A 27 9.17 -4.17 -12.34
CA ASP A 27 10.24 -3.20 -12.36
C ASP A 27 9.67 -1.78 -12.42
N TYR A 28 10.09 -0.94 -11.49
CA TYR A 28 9.74 0.48 -11.43
C TYR A 28 10.92 1.36 -11.84
N GLY A 29 11.69 0.93 -12.84
CA GLY A 29 12.84 1.66 -13.37
C GLY A 29 14.11 1.58 -12.51
N VAL A 30 14.19 0.60 -11.61
CA VAL A 30 15.30 0.45 -10.66
C VAL A 30 16.07 -0.88 -10.80
N ASP A 31 15.81 -1.62 -11.87
CA ASP A 31 16.41 -2.92 -12.19
C ASP A 31 16.23 -4.00 -11.11
N VAL A 32 15.25 -3.80 -10.22
CA VAL A 32 14.91 -4.74 -9.15
C VAL A 32 13.41 -4.99 -9.21
N PRO A 33 12.97 -6.23 -9.45
CA PRO A 33 11.55 -6.55 -9.43
C PRO A 33 11.01 -6.45 -8.00
N LEU A 34 9.91 -5.72 -7.84
CA LEU A 34 9.27 -5.45 -6.55
C LEU A 34 7.83 -5.94 -6.55
N THR A 35 7.40 -6.48 -5.42
CA THR A 35 5.99 -6.75 -5.17
C THR A 35 5.24 -5.45 -4.92
N GLN A 36 3.93 -5.46 -5.07
CA GLN A 36 3.12 -4.28 -4.74
C GLN A 36 3.23 -3.89 -3.26
N THR A 37 3.30 -4.89 -2.37
CA THR A 37 3.51 -4.65 -0.93
C THR A 37 4.82 -3.89 -0.67
N GLU A 38 5.91 -4.30 -1.30
CA GLU A 38 7.21 -3.60 -1.20
C GLU A 38 7.13 -2.16 -1.71
N VAL A 39 6.48 -1.96 -2.85
CA VAL A 39 6.30 -0.63 -3.45
C VAL A 39 5.40 0.26 -2.61
N HIS A 40 4.35 -0.29 -2.01
CA HIS A 40 3.49 0.47 -1.09
C HIS A 40 4.23 0.92 0.18
N LEU A 41 5.17 0.12 0.68
CA LEU A 41 6.04 0.56 1.79
C LEU A 41 6.95 1.72 1.35
N ILE A 42 7.53 1.63 0.16
CA ILE A 42 8.31 2.72 -0.43
C ILE A 42 7.44 3.99 -0.55
N ALA A 43 6.19 3.85 -0.96
CA ALA A 43 5.26 4.97 -1.06
C ALA A 43 5.03 5.66 0.28
N VAL A 44 4.76 4.90 1.34
CA VAL A 44 4.55 5.46 2.69
C VAL A 44 5.82 6.16 3.20
N ILE A 45 6.99 5.56 3.01
CA ILE A 45 8.27 6.18 3.41
C ILE A 45 8.55 7.45 2.61
N GLY A 46 8.23 7.45 1.31
CA GLY A 46 8.38 8.62 0.44
C GLY A 46 7.46 9.78 0.81
N GLU A 47 6.24 9.48 1.24
CA GLU A 47 5.25 10.47 1.69
C GLU A 47 5.57 11.00 3.10
N GLN A 48 6.18 10.18 3.93
CA GLN A 48 6.51 10.50 5.33
C GLN A 48 7.98 10.17 5.62
N PRO A 49 8.94 10.94 5.05
CA PRO A 49 10.35 10.73 5.32
C PRO A 49 10.65 10.85 6.83
N GLY A 50 11.42 9.91 7.36
CA GLY A 50 11.71 9.82 8.79
C GLY A 50 10.73 8.94 9.59
N ILE A 51 9.75 8.32 8.94
CA ILE A 51 8.80 7.42 9.61
C ILE A 51 9.52 6.27 10.31
N GLY A 52 9.07 5.91 11.53
CA GLY A 52 9.57 4.73 12.23
C GLY A 52 8.88 3.44 11.80
N VAL A 53 9.48 2.29 12.12
CA VAL A 53 8.95 0.98 11.73
C VAL A 53 7.57 0.71 12.32
N LYS A 54 7.32 1.10 13.57
CA LYS A 54 6.02 0.92 14.23
C LYS A 54 4.91 1.71 13.53
N ALA A 55 5.17 2.98 13.19
CA ALA A 55 4.22 3.82 12.47
C ALA A 55 3.98 3.30 11.04
N LEU A 56 5.03 2.81 10.36
CA LEU A 56 4.94 2.18 9.06
C LEU A 56 4.06 0.92 9.11
N ALA A 57 4.24 0.08 10.12
CA ALA A 57 3.41 -1.12 10.33
C ALA A 57 1.94 -0.75 10.51
N GLY A 58 1.64 0.27 11.32
CA GLY A 58 0.28 0.78 11.52
C GLY A 58 -0.34 1.31 10.23
N ALA A 59 0.41 2.09 9.44
CA ALA A 59 -0.05 2.62 8.16
C ALA A 59 -0.38 1.53 7.12
N LYS A 60 0.27 0.36 7.23
CA LYS A 60 0.07 -0.77 6.32
C LYS A 60 -0.83 -1.87 6.88
N GLY A 61 -1.28 -1.76 8.12
CA GLY A 61 -2.12 -2.77 8.76
C GLY A 61 -1.40 -4.12 8.95
N VAL A 62 -0.09 -4.10 9.16
CA VAL A 62 0.74 -5.29 9.41
C VAL A 62 1.38 -5.24 10.79
N THR A 63 1.93 -6.37 11.26
CA THR A 63 2.67 -6.40 12.51
C THR A 63 4.01 -5.66 12.39
N THR A 64 4.52 -5.14 13.51
CA THR A 64 5.84 -4.48 13.54
C THR A 64 6.95 -5.44 13.09
N GLY A 65 6.87 -6.73 13.45
CA GLY A 65 7.83 -7.74 13.01
C GLY A 65 7.81 -7.96 11.50
N ALA A 66 6.63 -8.02 10.89
CA ALA A 66 6.48 -8.12 9.44
C ALA A 66 7.02 -6.88 8.72
N ALA A 67 6.70 -5.68 9.22
CA ALA A 67 7.23 -4.43 8.68
C ALA A 67 8.76 -4.38 8.77
N SER A 68 9.35 -4.78 9.90
CA SER A 68 10.81 -4.86 10.07
C SER A 68 11.48 -5.77 9.05
N GLN A 69 10.90 -6.93 8.77
CA GLN A 69 11.45 -7.86 7.76
C GLN A 69 11.34 -7.28 6.35
N MET A 70 10.22 -6.66 6.01
CA MET A 70 10.04 -6.00 4.71
C MET A 70 11.02 -4.84 4.53
N VAL A 71 11.20 -4.00 5.55
CA VAL A 71 12.19 -2.91 5.54
C VAL A 71 13.60 -3.44 5.34
N ARG A 72 13.98 -4.53 6.01
CA ARG A 72 15.29 -5.17 5.82
C ARG A 72 15.52 -5.53 4.35
N LYS A 73 14.55 -6.17 3.71
CA LYS A 73 14.63 -6.50 2.28
C LYS A 73 14.80 -5.27 1.40
N LEU A 74 14.09 -4.18 1.70
CA LEU A 74 14.20 -2.93 0.95
C LEU A 74 15.56 -2.24 1.16
N VAL A 75 16.14 -2.35 2.35
CA VAL A 75 17.50 -1.88 2.63
C VAL A 75 18.52 -2.71 1.84
N GLU A 76 18.40 -4.04 1.85
CA GLU A 76 19.27 -4.95 1.07
C GLU A 76 19.18 -4.68 -0.44
N LYS A 77 18.00 -4.31 -0.94
CA LYS A 77 17.79 -3.89 -2.34
C LYS A 77 18.29 -2.47 -2.65
N GLY A 78 18.78 -1.74 -1.65
CA GLY A 78 19.29 -0.39 -1.82
C GLY A 78 18.22 0.69 -2.06
N LEU A 79 16.98 0.47 -1.62
CA LEU A 79 15.84 1.37 -1.84
C LEU A 79 15.49 2.20 -0.61
N VAL A 80 15.79 1.70 0.57
CA VAL A 80 15.52 2.32 1.86
C VAL A 80 16.80 2.37 2.68
N GLN A 81 16.97 3.43 3.44
CA GLN A 81 18.04 3.56 4.43
C GLN A 81 17.47 3.86 5.81
N LYS A 82 18.15 3.34 6.82
CA LYS A 82 17.86 3.60 8.23
C LYS A 82 18.80 4.68 8.72
N GLN A 83 18.25 5.65 9.43
CA GLN A 83 19.02 6.71 10.10
C GLN A 83 18.66 6.76 11.57
N ILE A 84 19.64 7.05 12.41
CA ILE A 84 19.38 7.33 13.83
C ILE A 84 18.80 8.75 13.94
N SER A 85 17.68 8.88 14.66
CA SER A 85 17.06 10.19 14.88
C SER A 85 18.02 11.15 15.57
N ALA A 86 18.06 12.40 15.12
CA ALA A 86 18.78 13.48 15.79
C ALA A 86 18.24 13.79 17.21
N GLU A 87 16.98 13.43 17.49
CA GLU A 87 16.32 13.68 18.77
C GLU A 87 16.53 12.55 19.80
N SER A 88 16.78 11.32 19.34
CA SER A 88 16.95 10.15 20.21
C SER A 88 17.77 9.05 19.51
N GLU A 89 18.85 8.62 20.15
CA GLU A 89 19.66 7.49 19.66
C GLU A 89 18.90 6.16 19.59
N ALA A 90 17.80 6.03 20.35
CA ALA A 90 16.95 4.83 20.34
C ALA A 90 15.94 4.81 19.19
N LYS A 91 15.73 5.93 18.49
CA LYS A 91 14.74 6.06 17.43
C LYS A 91 15.39 5.94 16.06
N VAL A 92 14.97 4.95 15.30
CA VAL A 92 15.37 4.74 13.90
C VAL A 92 14.34 5.36 12.97
N GLU A 93 14.82 6.18 12.06
CA GLU A 93 14.04 6.82 11.02
C GLU A 93 14.32 6.17 9.66
N LEU A 94 13.26 6.01 8.86
CA LEU A 94 13.34 5.42 7.53
C LEU A 94 13.25 6.52 6.47
N THR A 95 14.14 6.48 5.50
CA THR A 95 14.13 7.36 4.35
C THR A 95 14.41 6.58 3.07
N LEU A 96 14.02 7.13 1.93
CA LEU A 96 14.34 6.55 0.64
C LEU A 96 15.76 6.92 0.22
N THR A 97 16.44 5.98 -0.43
CA THR A 97 17.66 6.26 -1.19
C THR A 97 17.30 6.97 -2.50
N GLU A 98 18.28 7.44 -3.25
CA GLU A 98 18.04 7.98 -4.60
C GLU A 98 17.32 6.96 -5.50
N LYS A 99 17.70 5.70 -5.42
CA LYS A 99 17.05 4.59 -6.14
C LYS A 99 15.62 4.37 -5.66
N GLY A 100 15.38 4.42 -4.35
CA GLY A 100 14.04 4.34 -3.76
C GLY A 100 13.16 5.52 -4.19
N GLN A 101 13.71 6.71 -4.30
CA GLN A 101 12.99 7.90 -4.78
C GLN A 101 12.55 7.76 -6.24
N LYS A 102 13.39 7.19 -7.11
CA LYS A 102 13.00 6.87 -8.49
C LYS A 102 11.84 5.89 -8.54
N CYS A 103 11.89 4.84 -7.73
CA CYS A 103 10.82 3.86 -7.60
C CYS A 103 9.50 4.53 -7.13
N PHE A 104 9.58 5.41 -6.15
CA PHE A 104 8.44 6.16 -5.63
C PHE A 104 7.76 7.01 -6.71
N VAL A 105 8.53 7.75 -7.49
CA VAL A 105 8.02 8.59 -8.59
C VAL A 105 7.36 7.75 -9.68
N GLU A 106 7.98 6.64 -10.10
CA GLU A 106 7.39 5.75 -11.10
C GLU A 106 6.10 5.08 -10.60
N HIS A 107 6.06 4.73 -9.33
CA HIS A 107 4.85 4.19 -8.71
C HIS A 107 3.71 5.21 -8.67
N GLN A 108 3.98 6.47 -8.37
CA GLN A 108 2.98 7.54 -8.44
C GLN A 108 2.39 7.68 -9.85
N LYS A 109 3.22 7.62 -10.89
CA LYS A 109 2.76 7.64 -12.29
C LYS A 109 1.87 6.45 -12.63
N TYR A 110 2.23 5.27 -12.15
CA TYR A 110 1.44 4.05 -12.33
C TYR A 110 0.08 4.16 -11.63
N HIS A 111 0.05 4.66 -10.40
CA HIS A 111 -1.19 4.88 -9.65
C HIS A 111 -2.12 5.88 -10.33
N ALA A 112 -1.60 6.96 -10.87
CA ALA A 112 -2.42 7.94 -11.56
C ALA A 112 -3.25 7.28 -12.69
N LYS A 113 -2.64 6.37 -13.46
CA LYS A 113 -3.34 5.62 -14.52
C LYS A 113 -4.36 4.61 -13.97
N THR A 114 -4.08 4.00 -12.84
CA THR A 114 -4.98 3.00 -12.23
C THR A 114 -6.13 3.68 -11.52
N ASN A 115 -5.86 4.78 -10.81
CA ASN A 115 -6.87 5.57 -10.12
C ASN A 115 -7.88 6.16 -11.10
N ASP A 116 -7.45 6.57 -12.30
CA ASP A 116 -8.34 7.05 -13.35
C ASP A 116 -9.43 6.03 -13.73
N LYS A 117 -9.10 4.74 -13.76
CA LYS A 117 -10.08 3.68 -14.01
C LYS A 117 -11.08 3.51 -12.86
N TRP A 118 -10.61 3.59 -11.64
CA TRP A 118 -11.47 3.52 -10.46
C TRP A 118 -12.36 4.76 -10.34
N ASN A 119 -11.79 5.94 -10.59
CA ASN A 119 -12.55 7.18 -10.59
C ASN A 119 -13.70 7.11 -11.59
N ARG A 120 -13.44 6.71 -12.84
CA ARG A 120 -14.49 6.54 -13.86
C ARG A 120 -15.57 5.51 -13.48
N LEU A 121 -15.21 4.51 -12.68
CA LEU A 121 -16.17 3.54 -12.18
C LEU A 121 -17.03 4.16 -11.08
N LEU A 122 -16.41 4.88 -10.14
CA LEU A 122 -17.08 5.52 -9.01
C LEU A 122 -17.88 6.76 -9.41
N ASP A 123 -17.46 7.48 -10.44
CA ASP A 123 -18.20 8.62 -11.01
C ASP A 123 -19.59 8.26 -11.56
N LYS A 124 -19.90 6.95 -11.67
CA LYS A 124 -21.25 6.48 -12.02
C LYS A 124 -22.24 6.52 -10.85
N LEU A 125 -21.73 6.68 -9.64
CA LEU A 125 -22.53 6.79 -8.43
C LEU A 125 -22.87 8.26 -8.18
N ASP A 126 -24.06 8.51 -7.70
CA ASP A 126 -24.38 9.79 -7.07
C ASP A 126 -23.72 9.88 -5.67
N ASP A 127 -23.72 11.06 -5.09
CA ASP A 127 -23.05 11.31 -3.81
C ASP A 127 -23.61 10.41 -2.69
N GLU A 128 -24.93 10.23 -2.64
CA GLU A 128 -25.59 9.38 -1.64
C GLU A 128 -25.17 7.90 -1.77
N SER A 129 -25.14 7.40 -3.00
CA SER A 129 -24.69 6.03 -3.28
C SER A 129 -23.19 5.84 -2.97
N TYR A 130 -22.37 6.83 -3.24
CA TYR A 130 -20.96 6.81 -2.90
C TYR A 130 -20.72 6.79 -1.39
N GLU A 131 -21.42 7.65 -0.63
CA GLU A 131 -21.36 7.66 0.84
C GLU A 131 -21.83 6.32 1.42
N THR A 132 -22.92 5.77 0.90
CA THR A 132 -23.43 4.45 1.32
C THR A 132 -22.40 3.34 1.07
N LEU A 133 -21.76 3.34 -0.11
CA LEU A 133 -20.74 2.37 -0.46
C LEU A 133 -19.53 2.45 0.50
N THR A 134 -19.04 3.65 0.79
CA THR A 134 -17.89 3.85 1.70
C THR A 134 -18.22 3.42 3.12
N GLN A 135 -19.42 3.71 3.62
CA GLN A 135 -19.88 3.24 4.94
C GLN A 135 -19.95 1.71 5.01
N ILE A 136 -20.48 1.05 3.97
CA ILE A 136 -20.52 -0.42 3.91
C ILE A 136 -19.12 -1.02 3.93
N LEU A 137 -18.16 -0.42 3.23
CA LEU A 137 -16.77 -0.89 3.23
C LEU A 137 -16.11 -0.73 4.61
N GLU A 138 -16.35 0.39 5.30
CA GLU A 138 -15.86 0.61 6.67
C GLU A 138 -16.44 -0.42 7.66
N GLU A 139 -17.74 -0.72 7.56
CA GLU A 139 -18.35 -1.76 8.41
C GLU A 139 -17.81 -3.16 8.07
N ALA A 140 -17.61 -3.46 6.78
CA ALA A 140 -17.03 -4.73 6.35
C ALA A 140 -15.60 -4.92 6.89
N GLU A 141 -14.79 -3.86 6.91
CA GLU A 141 -13.44 -3.90 7.50
C GLU A 141 -13.48 -4.27 8.98
N LYS A 142 -14.45 -3.75 9.74
CA LYS A 142 -14.63 -4.08 11.16
C LYS A 142 -15.03 -5.54 11.40
N LEU A 143 -15.72 -6.18 10.44
CA LEU A 143 -16.10 -7.59 10.55
C LEU A 143 -14.90 -8.55 10.42
N LEU A 144 -13.78 -8.08 9.88
CA LEU A 144 -12.58 -8.87 9.64
C LEU A 144 -11.51 -8.72 10.73
N ASN A 145 -11.77 -7.91 11.77
CA ASN A 145 -10.87 -7.68 12.90
C ASN A 145 -11.11 -8.66 14.04
#